data_405a692f4411b1c21aa6a60b2b11353d
#
_entry.id   405a692f4411b1c21aa6a60b2b11353d
#
_cell.length_a   1.000
_cell.length_b   1.000
_cell.length_c   1.000
_cell.angle_alpha   90.00
_cell.angle_beta   90.00
_cell.angle_gamma   90.00
#
_symmetry.space_group_name_H-M   'P 1'
#
loop_
_entity.id
_entity.type
_entity.pdbx_description
1 polymer ?
#
loop_
_entity_poly.entity_id
_entity_poly.type
_entity_poly.pdbx_seq_one_letter_code
_entity_poly.pdbx_strand_id
1 'polypeptide(L)'
;PQVAIIDSNTFAAIGLRSLLKDIMPEITVDCFRSFSELETNDMQLYYHFFVTEHILFTNLQFFRDNKKKTIVLTSTNEASLVVEKFHSVNVNVSESELVKSLLHLEQSAHAHGNKFPEHTAKEMSKGLSPREIEVLTHIVRGYINKEIADKLSAADIRVELDENNDTLGYKIR
;
A
#
# COMPACT_ATOMS: atom_id res chain seq x y z
N PRO A 1 17.94 -1.46 -16.60
CA PRO A 1 16.95 -0.64 -15.91
C PRO A 1 17.28 -0.51 -14.43
N GLN A 2 16.90 0.64 -13.82
CA GLN A 2 17.19 0.95 -12.42
C GLN A 2 15.90 0.85 -11.60
N VAL A 3 15.97 0.22 -10.42
CA VAL A 3 14.83 -0.03 -9.51
C VAL A 3 15.18 0.49 -8.12
N ALA A 4 14.23 1.16 -7.46
CA ALA A 4 14.36 1.61 -6.09
C ALA A 4 13.57 0.71 -5.14
N ILE A 5 14.18 0.30 -4.03
CA ILE A 5 13.50 -0.31 -2.88
C ILE A 5 13.49 0.72 -1.75
N ILE A 6 12.32 1.07 -1.25
CA ILE A 6 12.14 2.04 -0.18
C ILE A 6 11.53 1.31 1.02
N ASP A 7 12.39 0.87 1.94
CA ASP A 7 12.00 0.10 3.11
C ASP A 7 12.93 0.40 4.29
N SER A 8 12.37 0.75 5.43
CA SER A 8 13.12 0.97 6.67
C SER A 8 13.73 -0.32 7.26
N ASN A 9 13.22 -1.49 6.86
CA ASN A 9 13.74 -2.79 7.25
C ASN A 9 14.89 -3.21 6.32
N THR A 10 16.12 -3.04 6.80
CA THR A 10 17.33 -3.35 6.05
C THR A 10 17.41 -4.81 5.60
N PHE A 11 16.96 -5.77 6.43
CA PHE A 11 16.97 -7.19 6.06
C PHE A 11 16.00 -7.47 4.90
N ALA A 12 14.79 -6.89 4.96
CA ALA A 12 13.81 -7.03 3.89
C ALA A 12 14.35 -6.42 2.58
N ALA A 13 14.93 -5.23 2.65
CA ALA A 13 15.52 -4.58 1.48
C ALA A 13 16.66 -5.38 0.85
N ILE A 14 17.56 -5.96 1.67
CA ILE A 14 18.65 -6.82 1.19
C ILE A 14 18.08 -8.10 0.54
N GLY A 15 17.11 -8.74 1.20
CA GLY A 15 16.48 -9.95 0.67
C GLY A 15 15.79 -9.71 -0.67
N LEU A 16 14.96 -8.66 -0.76
CA LEU A 16 14.27 -8.31 -1.99
C LEU A 16 15.26 -7.94 -3.11
N ARG A 17 16.32 -7.18 -2.78
CA ARG A 17 17.39 -6.87 -3.75
C ARG A 17 18.05 -8.13 -4.30
N SER A 18 18.34 -9.11 -3.45
CA SER A 18 18.92 -10.39 -3.88
C SER A 18 17.97 -11.12 -4.84
N LEU A 19 16.72 -11.30 -4.45
CA LEU A 19 15.71 -11.96 -5.29
C LEU A 19 15.51 -11.25 -6.64
N LEU A 20 15.44 -9.93 -6.64
CA LEU A 20 15.29 -9.16 -7.88
C LEU A 20 16.50 -9.34 -8.81
N LYS A 21 17.71 -9.39 -8.28
CA LYS A 21 18.92 -9.64 -9.07
C LYS A 21 19.02 -11.06 -9.61
N ASP A 22 18.51 -12.04 -8.84
CA ASP A 22 18.45 -13.43 -9.29
C ASP A 22 17.44 -13.62 -10.44
N ILE A 23 16.31 -12.92 -10.37
CA ILE A 23 15.25 -12.97 -11.40
C ILE A 23 15.64 -12.15 -12.63
N MET A 24 16.24 -10.98 -12.42
CA MET A 24 16.59 -9.99 -13.46
C MET A 24 18.06 -9.54 -13.29
N PRO A 25 19.06 -10.30 -13.76
CA PRO A 25 20.48 -9.98 -13.54
C PRO A 25 20.92 -8.62 -14.10
N GLU A 26 20.24 -8.11 -15.11
CA GLU A 26 20.57 -6.86 -15.82
C GLU A 26 20.07 -5.58 -15.10
N ILE A 27 19.38 -5.71 -13.95
CA ILE A 27 18.89 -4.55 -13.24
C ILE A 27 19.88 -3.99 -12.22
N THR A 28 19.86 -2.68 -12.05
CA THR A 28 20.49 -2.01 -10.91
C THR A 28 19.45 -1.77 -9.85
N VAL A 29 19.72 -2.14 -8.59
CA VAL A 29 18.79 -2.01 -7.48
C VAL A 29 19.43 -1.15 -6.40
N ASP A 30 18.83 0.00 -6.14
CA ASP A 30 19.17 0.90 -5.03
C ASP A 30 18.20 0.73 -3.88
N CYS A 31 18.71 0.77 -2.65
CA CYS A 31 17.92 0.63 -1.44
C CYS A 31 17.97 1.92 -0.62
N PHE A 32 16.80 2.41 -0.22
CA PHE A 32 16.59 3.60 0.58
C PHE A 32 15.82 3.24 1.84
N ARG A 33 16.20 3.79 2.98
CA ARG A 33 15.52 3.54 4.25
C ARG A 33 14.31 4.43 4.47
N SER A 34 14.25 5.54 3.72
CA SER A 34 13.17 6.52 3.80
C SER A 34 12.93 7.18 2.44
N PHE A 35 11.79 7.83 2.31
CA PHE A 35 11.50 8.64 1.13
C PHE A 35 12.46 9.82 0.99
N SER A 36 12.86 10.43 2.12
CA SER A 36 13.83 11.54 2.10
C SER A 36 15.20 11.15 1.54
N GLU A 37 15.65 9.91 1.73
CA GLU A 37 16.87 9.41 1.09
C GLU A 37 16.68 9.27 -0.43
N LEU A 38 15.51 8.81 -0.89
CA LEU A 38 15.20 8.75 -2.32
C LEU A 38 15.18 10.14 -2.95
N GLU A 39 14.61 11.16 -2.29
CA GLU A 39 14.49 12.52 -2.80
C GLU A 39 15.84 13.17 -3.12
N THR A 40 16.93 12.72 -2.50
CA THR A 40 18.28 13.22 -2.80
C THR A 40 18.86 12.70 -4.12
N ASN A 41 18.15 11.78 -4.78
CA ASN A 41 18.55 11.15 -6.02
C ASN A 41 17.66 11.60 -7.19
N ASP A 42 18.12 11.35 -8.41
CA ASP A 42 17.29 11.58 -9.59
C ASP A 42 16.22 10.48 -9.72
N MET A 43 15.03 10.76 -9.18
CA MET A 43 13.89 9.83 -9.18
C MET A 43 13.39 9.45 -10.57
N GLN A 44 13.75 10.21 -11.62
CA GLN A 44 13.37 9.93 -13.00
C GLN A 44 14.08 8.70 -13.56
N LEU A 45 15.24 8.34 -13.02
CA LEU A 45 16.03 7.19 -13.45
C LEU A 45 15.38 5.85 -13.12
N TYR A 46 14.47 5.84 -12.12
CA TYR A 46 13.86 4.60 -11.67
C TYR A 46 12.66 4.20 -12.53
N TYR A 47 12.72 2.95 -12.99
CA TYR A 47 11.63 2.30 -13.70
C TYR A 47 10.53 1.84 -12.73
N HIS A 48 10.92 1.33 -11.57
CA HIS A 48 9.99 0.88 -10.54
C HIS A 48 10.43 1.30 -9.14
N PHE A 49 9.45 1.54 -8.28
CA PHE A 49 9.57 1.83 -6.87
C PHE A 49 8.89 0.71 -6.09
N PHE A 50 9.66 -0.13 -5.40
CA PHE A 50 9.14 -1.06 -4.42
C PHE A 50 9.07 -0.34 -3.08
N VAL A 51 7.89 -0.18 -2.51
CA VAL A 51 7.66 0.66 -1.34
C VAL A 51 6.79 -0.03 -0.30
N THR A 52 7.15 0.09 0.98
CA THR A 52 6.28 -0.38 2.08
C THR A 52 5.06 0.51 2.24
N GLU A 53 3.96 -0.04 2.76
CA GLU A 53 2.70 0.68 2.96
C GLU A 53 2.88 1.96 3.78
N HIS A 54 3.67 1.90 4.85
CA HIS A 54 3.91 3.07 5.70
C HIS A 54 4.55 4.24 4.93
N ILE A 55 5.56 3.96 4.11
CA ILE A 55 6.24 4.99 3.31
C ILE A 55 5.33 5.47 2.18
N LEU A 56 4.53 4.58 1.58
CA LEU A 56 3.51 4.94 0.60
C LEU A 56 2.53 5.97 1.16
N PHE A 57 1.96 5.69 2.35
CA PHE A 57 0.94 6.55 2.94
C PHE A 57 1.47 7.92 3.36
N THR A 58 2.70 7.98 3.86
CA THR A 58 3.32 9.25 4.25
C THR A 58 3.69 10.14 3.06
N ASN A 59 3.83 9.54 1.85
CA ASN A 59 4.24 10.24 0.62
C ASN A 59 3.28 9.95 -0.54
N LEU A 60 2.00 9.83 -0.24
CA LEU A 60 0.98 9.30 -1.13
C LEU A 60 0.85 10.07 -2.45
N GLN A 61 1.04 11.39 -2.44
CA GLN A 61 0.93 12.20 -3.66
C GLN A 61 1.98 11.78 -4.70
N PHE A 62 3.24 11.67 -4.30
CA PHE A 62 4.32 11.24 -5.20
C PHE A 62 4.03 9.88 -5.83
N PHE A 63 3.63 8.90 -5.02
CA PHE A 63 3.36 7.55 -5.51
C PHE A 63 2.10 7.46 -6.38
N ARG A 64 1.10 8.31 -6.14
CA ARG A 64 -0.06 8.44 -7.04
C ARG A 64 0.33 8.96 -8.41
N ASP A 65 1.19 9.96 -8.46
CA ASP A 65 1.68 10.54 -9.71
C ASP A 65 2.57 9.54 -10.47
N ASN A 66 3.22 8.62 -9.73
CA ASN A 66 4.05 7.54 -10.26
C ASN A 66 3.39 6.16 -10.14
N LYS A 67 2.06 6.07 -10.14
CA LYS A 67 1.29 4.85 -9.86
C LYS A 67 1.74 3.65 -10.73
N LYS A 68 1.99 3.87 -12.01
CA LYS A 68 2.40 2.82 -12.96
C LYS A 68 3.80 2.25 -12.71
N LYS A 69 4.60 2.96 -11.93
CA LYS A 69 5.96 2.55 -11.53
C LYS A 69 5.99 2.02 -10.09
N THR A 70 4.91 2.18 -9.32
CA THR A 70 4.87 1.88 -7.89
C THR A 70 4.34 0.48 -7.63
N ILE A 71 5.10 -0.30 -6.88
CA ILE A 71 4.76 -1.64 -6.41
C ILE A 71 4.78 -1.60 -4.88
N VAL A 72 3.65 -1.89 -4.27
CA VAL A 72 3.50 -1.83 -2.80
C VAL A 72 3.83 -3.18 -2.19
N LEU A 73 4.73 -3.18 -1.23
CA LEU A 73 5.05 -4.35 -0.41
C LEU A 73 4.06 -4.42 0.74
N THR A 74 3.20 -5.43 0.74
CA THR A 74 2.16 -5.65 1.75
C THR A 74 2.52 -6.82 2.65
N SER A 75 2.08 -6.77 3.90
CA SER A 75 2.25 -7.88 4.86
C SER A 75 1.00 -8.74 5.03
N THR A 76 -0.10 -8.36 4.41
CA THR A 76 -1.40 -9.06 4.47
C THR A 76 -2.01 -9.22 3.08
N ASN A 77 -2.94 -10.19 2.96
CA ASN A 77 -3.74 -10.34 1.74
C ASN A 77 -4.91 -9.34 1.68
N GLU A 78 -5.24 -8.70 2.78
CA GLU A 78 -6.26 -7.66 2.87
C GLU A 78 -5.60 -6.31 2.59
N ALA A 79 -5.51 -5.95 1.32
CA ALA A 79 -5.00 -4.63 0.94
C ALA A 79 -5.99 -3.54 1.36
N SER A 80 -5.48 -2.43 1.89
CA SER A 80 -6.32 -1.26 2.10
C SER A 80 -6.84 -0.72 0.76
N LEU A 81 -7.99 -0.06 0.75
CA LEU A 81 -8.61 0.53 -0.47
C LEU A 81 -7.66 1.47 -1.25
N VAL A 82 -6.64 1.99 -0.59
CA VAL A 82 -5.61 2.82 -1.23
C VAL A 82 -4.60 1.94 -1.95
N VAL A 83 -4.16 0.86 -1.29
CA VAL A 83 -3.19 -0.10 -1.84
C VAL A 83 -3.78 -0.87 -3.04
N GLU A 84 -5.08 -1.20 -3.03
CA GLU A 84 -5.77 -1.84 -4.16
C GLU A 84 -5.66 -1.07 -5.48
N LYS A 85 -5.37 0.22 -5.41
CA LYS A 85 -5.14 1.05 -6.60
C LYS A 85 -3.73 0.92 -7.19
N PHE A 86 -2.83 0.25 -6.50
CA PHE A 86 -1.44 0.03 -6.91
C PHE A 86 -1.21 -1.44 -7.22
N HIS A 87 -0.13 -1.74 -7.95
CA HIS A 87 0.39 -3.10 -7.95
C HIS A 87 0.96 -3.42 -6.57
N SER A 88 0.66 -4.60 -6.06
CA SER A 88 1.12 -5.01 -4.74
C SER A 88 1.71 -6.41 -4.75
N VAL A 89 2.65 -6.65 -3.85
CA VAL A 89 3.28 -7.94 -3.59
C VAL A 89 3.18 -8.21 -2.11
N ASN A 90 2.53 -9.34 -1.73
CA ASN A 90 2.53 -9.78 -0.35
C ASN A 90 3.88 -10.42 -0.01
N VAL A 91 4.55 -9.88 1.02
CA VAL A 91 5.86 -10.37 1.47
C VAL A 91 5.75 -11.47 2.53
N ASN A 92 4.57 -11.71 3.10
CA ASN A 92 4.29 -12.76 4.09
C ASN A 92 3.73 -14.03 3.44
N VAL A 93 4.39 -14.48 2.40
CA VAL A 93 4.08 -15.70 1.67
C VAL A 93 5.31 -16.60 1.60
N SER A 94 5.17 -17.81 1.08
CA SER A 94 6.32 -18.67 0.85
C SER A 94 7.29 -18.07 -0.19
N GLU A 95 8.56 -18.39 -0.12
CA GLU A 95 9.57 -17.95 -1.10
C GLU A 95 9.12 -18.24 -2.54
N SER A 96 8.60 -19.43 -2.80
CA SER A 96 8.13 -19.82 -4.13
C SER A 96 6.97 -18.97 -4.64
N GLU A 97 6.07 -18.52 -3.77
CA GLU A 97 4.96 -17.62 -4.13
C GLU A 97 5.45 -16.21 -4.35
N LEU A 98 6.40 -15.75 -3.53
CA LEU A 98 7.01 -14.43 -3.70
C LEU A 98 7.74 -14.34 -5.05
N VAL A 99 8.57 -15.33 -5.38
CA VAL A 99 9.28 -15.40 -6.67
C VAL A 99 8.29 -15.43 -7.84
N LYS A 100 7.21 -16.23 -7.77
CA LYS A 100 6.16 -16.24 -8.81
C LYS A 100 5.51 -14.88 -8.99
N SER A 101 5.22 -14.17 -7.90
CA SER A 101 4.61 -12.84 -7.95
C SER A 101 5.56 -11.83 -8.63
N LEU A 102 6.85 -11.87 -8.30
CA LEU A 102 7.86 -10.99 -8.92
C LEU A 102 8.05 -11.31 -10.41
N LEU A 103 8.10 -12.59 -10.79
CA LEU A 103 8.18 -13.01 -12.20
C LEU A 103 6.95 -12.57 -13.00
N HIS A 104 5.76 -12.65 -12.41
CA HIS A 104 4.53 -12.18 -13.05
C HIS A 104 4.56 -10.66 -13.29
N LEU A 105 5.06 -9.88 -12.34
CA LEU A 105 5.25 -8.44 -12.50
C LEU A 105 6.22 -8.12 -13.64
N GLU A 106 7.34 -8.83 -13.70
CA GLU A 106 8.34 -8.65 -14.76
C GLU A 106 7.74 -8.93 -16.15
N GLN A 107 7.04 -10.05 -16.32
CA GLN A 107 6.38 -10.41 -17.58
C GLN A 107 5.32 -9.39 -17.99
N SER A 108 4.53 -8.89 -17.02
CA SER A 108 3.52 -7.87 -17.26
C SER A 108 4.13 -6.54 -17.70
N ALA A 109 5.28 -6.16 -17.13
CA ALA A 109 6.01 -4.96 -17.52
C ALA A 109 6.53 -5.04 -18.96
N HIS A 110 7.04 -6.19 -19.37
CA HIS A 110 7.51 -6.41 -20.75
C HIS A 110 6.37 -6.42 -21.77
N ALA A 111 5.24 -7.03 -21.46
CA ALA A 111 4.09 -7.10 -22.36
C ALA A 111 3.48 -5.71 -22.66
N HIS A 112 3.68 -4.72 -21.80
CA HIS A 112 3.09 -3.38 -21.89
C HIS A 112 4.14 -2.25 -22.04
N GLY A 113 5.31 -2.55 -22.56
CA GLY A 113 6.35 -1.55 -22.83
C GLY A 113 6.89 -0.89 -21.55
N ASN A 114 7.29 -1.68 -20.56
CA ASN A 114 7.81 -1.26 -19.26
C ASN A 114 6.83 -0.46 -18.38
N LYS A 115 5.53 -0.56 -18.64
CA LYS A 115 4.48 0.03 -17.79
C LYS A 115 3.46 -1.07 -17.49
N PHE A 116 3.09 -1.19 -16.22
CA PHE A 116 2.00 -2.08 -15.83
C PHE A 116 0.68 -1.59 -16.43
N PRO A 117 -0.22 -2.51 -16.88
CA PRO A 117 -1.56 -2.13 -17.26
C PRO A 117 -2.26 -1.43 -16.11
N GLU A 118 -3.03 -0.40 -16.40
CA GLU A 118 -3.93 0.13 -15.38
C GLU A 118 -4.88 -0.99 -14.98
N HIS A 119 -4.92 -1.33 -13.69
CA HIS A 119 -6.03 -2.10 -13.18
C HIS A 119 -7.30 -1.31 -13.51
N THR A 120 -8.01 -1.76 -14.54
CA THR A 120 -9.40 -1.36 -14.69
C THR A 120 -10.09 -2.00 -13.50
N ALA A 121 -10.34 -1.19 -12.49
CA ALA A 121 -11.21 -1.54 -11.38
C ALA A 121 -12.61 -1.79 -11.93
N LYS A 122 -12.78 -2.96 -12.52
CA LYS A 122 -14.05 -3.55 -12.85
C LYS A 122 -14.30 -4.62 -11.82
N GLU A 123 -14.60 -4.13 -10.64
CA GLU A 123 -15.54 -4.72 -9.71
C GLU A 123 -15.55 -3.83 -8.47
N MET A 124 -16.69 -3.24 -8.30
CA MET A 124 -17.18 -2.38 -7.27
C MET A 124 -16.70 -2.78 -5.85
N SER A 125 -15.55 -2.29 -5.39
CA SER A 125 -15.45 -1.95 -3.99
C SER A 125 -16.13 -0.59 -3.84
N LYS A 126 -17.25 -0.54 -3.16
CA LYS A 126 -17.83 0.72 -2.71
C LYS A 126 -16.75 1.41 -1.88
N GLY A 127 -16.08 2.39 -2.44
CA GLY A 127 -15.13 3.20 -1.69
C GLY A 127 -15.84 3.73 -0.45
N LEU A 128 -15.12 3.80 0.67
CA LEU A 128 -15.64 4.39 1.89
C LEU A 128 -16.17 5.78 1.57
N SER A 129 -17.37 6.07 2.05
CA SER A 129 -17.96 7.42 1.98
C SER A 129 -17.05 8.40 2.76
N PRO A 130 -17.10 9.71 2.45
CA PRO A 130 -16.38 10.71 3.23
C PRO A 130 -16.60 10.58 4.74
N ARG A 131 -17.80 10.19 5.14
CA ARG A 131 -18.18 9.99 6.54
C ARG A 131 -17.51 8.77 7.17
N GLU A 132 -17.42 7.66 6.45
CA GLU A 132 -16.69 6.47 6.90
C GLU A 132 -15.20 6.74 7.06
N ILE A 133 -14.61 7.52 6.16
CA ILE A 133 -13.21 7.97 6.27
C ILE A 133 -13.01 8.83 7.52
N GLU A 134 -13.95 9.72 7.84
CA GLU A 134 -13.90 10.58 9.02
C GLU A 134 -13.96 9.75 10.31
N VAL A 135 -14.88 8.79 10.40
CA VAL A 135 -14.98 7.84 11.52
C VAL A 135 -13.68 7.05 11.69
N LEU A 136 -13.16 6.46 10.63
CA LEU A 136 -11.90 5.71 10.67
C LEU A 136 -10.72 6.57 11.10
N THR A 137 -10.68 7.83 10.67
CA THR A 137 -9.64 8.77 11.09
C THR A 137 -9.65 8.98 12.61
N HIS A 138 -10.83 9.07 13.21
CA HIS A 138 -10.95 9.20 14.68
C HIS A 138 -10.57 7.91 15.42
N ILE A 139 -10.94 6.75 14.89
CA ILE A 139 -10.54 5.45 15.45
C ILE A 139 -9.02 5.31 15.45
N VAL A 140 -8.36 5.60 14.35
CA VAL A 140 -6.89 5.53 14.22
C VAL A 140 -6.18 6.50 15.18
N ARG A 141 -6.83 7.64 15.52
CA ARG A 141 -6.34 8.59 16.52
C ARG A 141 -6.58 8.15 17.98
N GLY A 142 -7.19 6.98 18.18
CA GLY A 142 -7.41 6.40 19.50
C GLY A 142 -8.63 6.95 20.24
N TYR A 143 -9.54 7.65 19.55
CA TYR A 143 -10.79 8.10 20.19
C TYR A 143 -11.73 6.92 20.45
N ILE A 144 -12.37 6.91 21.62
CA ILE A 144 -13.41 5.94 21.93
C ILE A 144 -14.73 6.32 21.22
N ASN A 145 -15.62 5.34 21.05
CA ASN A 145 -16.86 5.48 20.29
C ASN A 145 -17.72 6.68 20.71
N LYS A 146 -17.80 6.96 22.00
CA LYS A 146 -18.55 8.09 22.54
C LYS A 146 -17.96 9.43 22.09
N GLU A 147 -16.64 9.56 22.15
CA GLU A 147 -15.95 10.77 21.70
C GLU A 147 -16.08 10.97 20.18
N ILE A 148 -16.09 9.88 19.42
CA ILE A 148 -16.31 9.91 17.96
C ILE A 148 -17.73 10.38 17.67
N ALA A 149 -18.73 9.85 18.37
CA ALA A 149 -20.12 10.26 18.23
C ALA A 149 -20.33 11.75 18.56
N ASP A 150 -19.72 12.24 19.63
CA ASP A 150 -19.78 13.64 20.05
C ASP A 150 -19.12 14.58 19.01
N LYS A 151 -17.99 14.17 18.44
CA LYS A 151 -17.26 14.95 17.40
C LYS A 151 -17.97 15.01 16.07
N LEU A 152 -18.70 13.97 15.72
CA LEU A 152 -19.33 13.83 14.41
C LEU A 152 -20.81 14.27 14.40
N SER A 153 -21.30 14.92 15.46
CA SER A 153 -22.71 15.32 15.63
C SER A 153 -23.64 14.09 15.61
N ALA A 154 -24.02 13.63 16.76
CA ALA A 154 -24.69 12.34 17.05
C ALA A 154 -25.97 11.98 16.27
N ALA A 155 -26.41 12.80 15.30
CA ALA A 155 -27.63 12.55 14.52
C ALA A 155 -27.48 11.39 13.53
N ASP A 156 -26.27 11.04 13.10
CA ASP A 156 -26.06 10.15 11.95
C ASP A 156 -25.36 8.82 12.28
N ILE A 157 -24.90 8.61 13.54
CA ILE A 157 -24.24 7.38 13.95
C ILE A 157 -25.02 6.68 15.06
N ARG A 158 -25.50 5.48 14.78
CA ARG A 158 -26.04 4.58 15.77
C ARG A 158 -24.93 3.60 16.21
N VAL A 159 -24.53 3.69 17.47
CA VAL A 159 -23.62 2.72 18.11
C VAL A 159 -24.50 1.65 18.75
N GLU A 160 -24.35 0.40 18.34
CA GLU A 160 -24.98 -0.75 19.01
C GLU A 160 -24.01 -1.26 20.08
N LEU A 161 -24.41 -1.17 21.35
CA LEU A 161 -23.66 -1.68 22.50
C LEU A 161 -24.28 -3.00 22.94
N ASP A 162 -23.45 -3.93 23.42
CA ASP A 162 -23.93 -5.13 24.11
C ASP A 162 -24.37 -4.80 25.57
N GLU A 163 -24.85 -5.82 26.28
CA GLU A 163 -25.32 -5.68 27.68
C GLU A 163 -24.21 -5.23 28.65
N ASN A 164 -22.93 -5.35 28.25
CA ASN A 164 -21.76 -4.93 29.02
C ASN A 164 -21.21 -3.58 28.59
N ASN A 165 -21.90 -2.87 27.71
CA ASN A 165 -21.47 -1.58 27.14
C ASN A 165 -20.29 -1.70 26.14
N ASP A 166 -20.00 -2.89 25.63
CA ASP A 166 -19.03 -3.12 24.57
C ASP A 166 -19.65 -2.89 23.19
N THR A 167 -18.86 -2.37 22.26
CA THR A 167 -19.35 -2.01 20.92
C THR A 167 -19.50 -3.25 20.04
N LEU A 168 -20.73 -3.56 19.62
CA LEU A 168 -21.02 -4.64 18.68
C LEU A 168 -20.84 -4.23 17.21
N GLY A 169 -20.83 -2.94 16.91
CA GLY A 169 -20.65 -2.43 15.55
C GLY A 169 -21.09 -0.99 15.35
N TYR A 170 -20.79 -0.46 14.16
CA TYR A 170 -21.24 0.87 13.73
C TYR A 170 -22.25 0.72 12.60
N LYS A 171 -23.40 1.38 12.71
CA LYS A 171 -24.32 1.59 11.59
C LYS A 171 -24.32 3.06 11.20
N ILE A 172 -23.95 3.35 9.97
CA ILE A 172 -24.03 4.67 9.36
C ILE A 172 -25.31 4.69 8.51
N ARG A 173 -26.12 5.73 8.65
CA ARG A 173 -27.30 5.96 7.82
C ARG A 173 -26.95 6.75 6.58
#